data_9e836c0bbe2452995297868699ed65cc
#
_entry.id   9e836c0bbe2452995297868699ed65cc
#
_cell.length_a   1.000
_cell.length_b   1.000
_cell.length_c   1.000
_cell.angle_alpha   90.00
_cell.angle_beta   90.00
_cell.angle_gamma   90.00
#
_symmetry.space_group_name_H-M   'P 1'
#
loop_
_entity.id
_entity.type
_entity.pdbx_description
1 polymer ?
#
loop_
_entity_poly.entity_id
_entity_poly.type
_entity_poly.pdbx_seq_one_letter_code
_entity_poly.pdbx_strand_id
1 'polypeptide(L)'
;MADRVILHSDINCCYASIEHLHHPELAGKPLAVGGDPEARHGIVLTADYIAKKYGVKTGMALWQAKQVCPDITFVSPRMDLYLRFSRMAHEIYAEYTDRQEPYGIDECWLDVTGSSSPKGDGLLIAQEISRRMKSELGITVSVGVSFNKIFAKLGSDYKKPDAITTMYKSEFKQKAWSLPVADLLYVGKSTNRKLALFGIKTIGDLARADEDVLNSHLGKMGSIRSEERRVGKECRSRWSPYH
;
A
#
# COMPACT_ATOMS: atom_id res chain seq x y z
N MET A 1 0.20 -6.82 28.22
CA MET A 1 -0.04 -5.58 27.46
C MET A 1 -1.00 -5.92 26.33
N ALA A 2 -2.01 -5.08 26.08
CA ALA A 2 -2.87 -5.27 24.92
C ALA A 2 -2.04 -5.21 23.62
N ASP A 3 -2.42 -6.01 22.63
CA ASP A 3 -1.77 -5.97 21.31
C ASP A 3 -2.01 -4.62 20.66
N ARG A 4 -1.02 -4.13 19.91
CA ARG A 4 -1.20 -2.93 19.07
C ARG A 4 -2.21 -3.21 17.96
N VAL A 5 -2.92 -2.15 17.60
CA VAL A 5 -3.85 -2.16 16.46
C VAL A 5 -3.39 -1.09 15.46
N ILE A 6 -2.77 -1.55 14.37
CA ILE A 6 -2.21 -0.69 13.33
C ILE A 6 -3.01 -0.90 12.05
N LEU A 7 -3.51 0.20 11.50
CA LEU A 7 -4.10 0.22 10.18
C LEU A 7 -3.09 0.76 9.17
N HIS A 8 -3.19 0.30 7.94
CA HIS A 8 -2.57 0.94 6.78
C HIS A 8 -3.65 1.21 5.75
N SER A 9 -3.90 2.48 5.45
CA SER A 9 -4.85 2.92 4.43
C SER A 9 -4.12 3.35 3.18
N ASP A 10 -4.62 2.91 2.01
CA ASP A 10 -4.02 3.15 0.70
C ASP A 10 -5.14 3.55 -0.28
N ILE A 11 -5.07 4.75 -0.84
CA ILE A 11 -6.07 5.28 -1.78
C ILE A 11 -5.92 4.57 -3.12
N ASN A 12 -6.97 3.87 -3.53
CA ASN A 12 -6.95 3.05 -4.73
C ASN A 12 -6.76 3.90 -6.00
N CYS A 13 -5.66 3.67 -6.74
CA CYS A 13 -5.33 4.40 -7.97
C CYS A 13 -5.47 5.92 -7.79
N CYS A 14 -4.94 6.47 -6.70
CA CYS A 14 -5.20 7.81 -6.16
C CYS A 14 -5.43 8.87 -7.26
N TYR A 15 -4.43 9.19 -8.08
CA TYR A 15 -4.56 10.24 -9.08
C TYR A 15 -5.65 9.93 -10.11
N ALA A 16 -5.69 8.70 -10.63
CA ALA A 16 -6.68 8.31 -11.62
C ALA A 16 -8.11 8.33 -11.05
N SER A 17 -8.29 7.92 -9.79
CA SER A 17 -9.59 7.97 -9.11
C SER A 17 -10.07 9.41 -8.93
N ILE A 18 -9.18 10.33 -8.53
CA ILE A 18 -9.49 11.75 -8.39
C ILE A 18 -9.80 12.38 -9.76
N GLU A 19 -9.06 11.99 -10.81
CA GLU A 19 -9.37 12.48 -12.17
C GLU A 19 -10.75 12.00 -12.64
N HIS A 20 -11.16 10.78 -12.38
CA HIS A 20 -12.50 10.30 -12.70
C HIS A 20 -13.62 11.11 -12.04
N LEU A 21 -13.41 11.63 -10.81
CA LEU A 21 -14.37 12.51 -10.15
C LEU A 21 -14.55 13.84 -10.89
N HIS A 22 -13.49 14.34 -11.53
CA HIS A 22 -13.47 15.62 -12.23
C HIS A 22 -13.73 15.49 -13.73
N HIS A 23 -13.71 14.27 -14.24
CA HIS A 23 -13.94 13.92 -15.65
C HIS A 23 -14.95 12.77 -15.75
N PRO A 24 -16.22 13.00 -15.38
CA PRO A 24 -17.26 11.98 -15.40
C PRO A 24 -17.50 11.40 -16.80
N GLU A 25 -17.16 12.12 -17.86
CA GLU A 25 -17.21 11.66 -19.25
C GLU A 25 -16.23 10.52 -19.55
N LEU A 26 -15.23 10.32 -18.70
CA LEU A 26 -14.27 9.23 -18.79
C LEU A 26 -14.69 8.01 -17.97
N ALA A 27 -15.83 8.04 -17.32
CA ALA A 27 -16.32 6.91 -16.54
C ALA A 27 -16.44 5.64 -17.42
N GLY A 28 -15.88 4.52 -16.91
CA GLY A 28 -15.87 3.25 -17.63
C GLY A 28 -14.85 3.14 -18.78
N LYS A 29 -14.05 4.16 -19.03
CA LYS A 29 -12.96 4.14 -20.01
C LYS A 29 -11.61 3.97 -19.32
N PRO A 30 -10.61 3.31 -19.96
CA PRO A 30 -9.28 3.19 -19.38
C PRO A 30 -8.59 4.56 -19.32
N LEU A 31 -8.11 4.91 -18.13
CA LEU A 31 -7.48 6.20 -17.84
C LEU A 31 -6.12 6.00 -17.17
N ALA A 32 -5.16 6.82 -17.58
CA ALA A 32 -3.89 6.97 -16.86
C ALA A 32 -3.54 8.46 -16.70
N VAL A 33 -2.99 8.78 -15.54
CA VAL A 33 -2.36 10.06 -15.27
C VAL A 33 -0.90 9.96 -15.63
N GLY A 34 -0.42 10.87 -16.46
CA GLY A 34 0.97 10.86 -16.93
C GLY A 34 1.33 12.20 -17.58
N GLY A 35 2.57 12.30 -18.05
CA GLY A 35 3.03 13.47 -18.78
C GLY A 35 2.35 13.60 -20.14
N ASP A 36 2.82 14.55 -20.96
CA ASP A 36 2.32 14.77 -22.30
C ASP A 36 2.64 13.55 -23.20
N PRO A 37 1.63 12.90 -23.81
CA PRO A 37 1.85 11.78 -24.74
C PRO A 37 2.68 12.16 -25.98
N GLU A 38 2.65 13.42 -26.40
CA GLU A 38 3.40 13.93 -27.55
C GLU A 38 4.87 14.19 -27.20
N ALA A 39 5.13 14.51 -25.93
CA ALA A 39 6.48 14.57 -25.39
C ALA A 39 7.00 13.14 -25.16
N ARG A 40 7.83 12.61 -26.08
CA ARG A 40 8.36 11.23 -26.12
C ARG A 40 8.95 10.66 -24.82
N HIS A 41 8.93 11.41 -23.71
CA HIS A 41 9.56 11.10 -22.42
C HIS A 41 8.56 10.93 -21.26
N GLY A 42 7.24 10.98 -21.50
CA GLY A 42 6.23 10.83 -20.45
C GLY A 42 6.12 9.37 -19.94
N ILE A 43 5.88 9.24 -18.63
CA ILE A 43 5.61 7.95 -17.99
C ILE A 43 4.24 7.97 -17.33
N VAL A 44 3.65 6.79 -17.16
CA VAL A 44 2.44 6.57 -16.35
C VAL A 44 2.78 6.77 -14.89
N LEU A 45 2.15 7.75 -14.23
CA LEU A 45 2.24 7.96 -12.79
C LEU A 45 1.24 7.05 -12.05
N THR A 46 0.00 7.01 -12.53
CA THR A 46 -1.05 6.14 -12.00
C THR A 46 -1.98 5.75 -13.13
N ALA A 47 -2.44 4.51 -13.16
CA ALA A 47 -3.47 4.03 -14.07
C ALA A 47 -4.66 3.50 -13.28
N ASP A 48 -5.87 3.66 -13.81
CA ASP A 48 -7.07 3.07 -13.23
C ASP A 48 -7.09 1.53 -13.35
N TYR A 49 -8.06 0.89 -12.72
CA TYR A 49 -8.16 -0.57 -12.74
C TYR A 49 -8.56 -1.11 -14.12
N ILE A 50 -9.21 -0.32 -14.98
CA ILE A 50 -9.54 -0.71 -16.35
C ILE A 50 -8.24 -0.79 -17.15
N ALA A 51 -7.44 0.27 -17.16
CA ALA A 51 -6.14 0.28 -17.85
C ALA A 51 -5.18 -0.79 -17.30
N LYS A 52 -5.16 -1.02 -15.97
CA LYS A 52 -4.35 -2.08 -15.34
C LYS A 52 -4.71 -3.48 -15.84
N LYS A 53 -5.99 -3.76 -16.16
CA LYS A 53 -6.40 -5.06 -16.75
C LYS A 53 -5.80 -5.30 -18.14
N TYR A 54 -5.50 -4.24 -18.89
CA TYR A 54 -4.77 -4.33 -20.16
C TYR A 54 -3.25 -4.45 -20.00
N GLY A 55 -2.74 -4.42 -18.77
CA GLY A 55 -1.31 -4.53 -18.47
C GLY A 55 -0.58 -3.21 -18.30
N VAL A 56 -1.28 -2.07 -18.27
CA VAL A 56 -0.68 -0.76 -17.98
C VAL A 56 -0.14 -0.74 -16.55
N LYS A 57 1.09 -0.26 -16.38
CA LYS A 57 1.80 -0.24 -15.08
C LYS A 57 2.37 1.15 -14.79
N THR A 58 2.44 1.53 -13.54
CA THR A 58 3.17 2.71 -13.08
C THR A 58 4.64 2.63 -13.53
N GLY A 59 5.18 3.75 -14.00
CA GLY A 59 6.53 3.84 -14.56
C GLY A 59 6.66 3.36 -16.01
N MET A 60 5.61 2.84 -16.63
CA MET A 60 5.58 2.47 -18.05
C MET A 60 5.60 3.73 -18.90
N ALA A 61 6.36 3.73 -20.01
CA ALA A 61 6.32 4.84 -20.97
C ALA A 61 4.91 4.96 -21.60
N LEU A 62 4.44 6.18 -21.85
CA LEU A 62 3.08 6.41 -22.36
C LEU A 62 2.84 5.71 -23.70
N TRP A 63 3.83 5.69 -24.59
CA TRP A 63 3.72 4.97 -25.87
C TRP A 63 3.54 3.46 -25.67
N GLN A 64 4.22 2.86 -24.68
CA GLN A 64 4.03 1.44 -24.33
C GLN A 64 2.64 1.18 -23.76
N ALA A 65 2.16 2.09 -22.88
CA ALA A 65 0.80 2.02 -22.35
C ALA A 65 -0.25 2.08 -23.47
N LYS A 66 -0.03 2.95 -24.49
CA LYS A 66 -0.91 3.04 -25.67
C LYS A 66 -0.88 1.77 -26.54
N GLN A 67 0.26 1.07 -26.62
CA GLN A 67 0.35 -0.20 -27.33
C GLN A 67 -0.47 -1.31 -26.67
N VAL A 68 -0.43 -1.42 -25.34
CA VAL A 68 -1.15 -2.49 -24.61
C VAL A 68 -2.61 -2.13 -24.36
N CYS A 69 -2.95 -0.84 -24.38
CA CYS A 69 -4.31 -0.32 -24.17
C CYS A 69 -4.59 0.80 -25.20
N PRO A 70 -4.98 0.48 -26.45
CA PRO A 70 -5.16 1.46 -27.52
C PRO A 70 -6.17 2.56 -27.22
N ASP A 71 -7.20 2.26 -26.44
CA ASP A 71 -8.26 3.21 -26.08
C ASP A 71 -7.96 4.02 -24.80
N ILE A 72 -6.74 3.91 -24.25
CA ILE A 72 -6.37 4.62 -23.03
C ILE A 72 -6.39 6.13 -23.23
N THR A 73 -7.01 6.83 -22.30
CA THR A 73 -6.97 8.29 -22.19
C THR A 73 -5.89 8.70 -21.21
N PHE A 74 -5.04 9.63 -21.62
CA PHE A 74 -4.04 10.23 -20.74
C PHE A 74 -4.50 11.60 -20.26
N VAL A 75 -4.33 11.84 -18.95
CA VAL A 75 -4.62 13.12 -18.30
C VAL A 75 -3.35 13.66 -17.66
N SER A 76 -3.06 14.93 -17.85
CA SER A 76 -1.91 15.59 -17.21
C SER A 76 -2.09 15.65 -15.69
N PRO A 77 -1.02 15.46 -14.90
CA PRO A 77 -1.12 15.44 -13.43
C PRO A 77 -1.47 16.81 -12.86
N ARG A 78 -2.38 16.83 -11.89
CA ARG A 78 -2.80 18.02 -11.13
C ARG A 78 -2.39 17.86 -9.66
N MET A 79 -1.10 18.03 -9.35
CA MET A 79 -0.53 17.74 -8.04
C MET A 79 -1.22 18.47 -6.90
N ASP A 80 -1.59 19.75 -7.08
CA ASP A 80 -2.28 20.54 -6.05
C ASP A 80 -3.63 19.90 -5.67
N LEU A 81 -4.35 19.37 -6.68
CA LEU A 81 -5.60 18.66 -6.47
C LEU A 81 -5.40 17.39 -5.66
N TYR A 82 -4.38 16.59 -6.00
CA TYR A 82 -4.08 15.33 -5.30
C TYR A 82 -3.64 15.58 -3.86
N LEU A 83 -2.83 16.61 -3.62
CA LEU A 83 -2.44 17.04 -2.28
C LEU A 83 -3.63 17.51 -1.45
N ARG A 84 -4.63 18.15 -2.09
CA ARG A 84 -5.88 18.54 -1.42
C ARG A 84 -6.66 17.30 -0.96
N PHE A 85 -6.84 16.31 -1.82
CA PHE A 85 -7.51 15.05 -1.45
C PHE A 85 -6.76 14.28 -0.37
N SER A 86 -5.42 14.25 -0.44
CA SER A 86 -4.58 13.69 0.61
C SER A 86 -4.86 14.35 1.96
N ARG A 87 -4.88 15.69 2.03
CA ARG A 87 -5.20 16.42 3.28
C ARG A 87 -6.59 16.08 3.81
N MET A 88 -7.62 16.07 2.94
CA MET A 88 -8.99 15.70 3.33
C MET A 88 -9.05 14.26 3.88
N ALA A 89 -8.30 13.32 3.29
CA ALA A 89 -8.18 11.97 3.82
C ALA A 89 -7.54 11.95 5.22
N HIS A 90 -6.48 12.73 5.43
CA HIS A 90 -5.83 12.85 6.74
C HIS A 90 -6.73 13.50 7.80
N GLU A 91 -7.61 14.42 7.42
CA GLU A 91 -8.64 14.99 8.30
C GLU A 91 -9.61 13.91 8.78
N ILE A 92 -10.05 13.02 7.87
CA ILE A 92 -10.87 11.85 8.25
C ILE A 92 -10.11 10.95 9.22
N TYR A 93 -8.84 10.64 8.96
CA TYR A 93 -8.04 9.78 9.84
C TYR A 93 -7.82 10.39 11.22
N ALA A 94 -7.70 11.73 11.32
CA ALA A 94 -7.47 12.45 12.57
C ALA A 94 -8.60 12.27 13.58
N GLU A 95 -9.81 11.96 13.14
CA GLU A 95 -10.94 11.69 14.03
C GLU A 95 -10.82 10.35 14.79
N TYR A 96 -9.96 9.44 14.28
CA TYR A 96 -9.76 8.11 14.90
C TYR A 96 -8.46 8.02 15.70
N THR A 97 -7.43 8.77 15.31
CA THR A 97 -6.14 8.79 16.00
C THR A 97 -5.31 10.02 15.63
N ASP A 98 -4.57 10.52 16.62
CA ASP A 98 -3.52 11.53 16.44
C ASP A 98 -2.18 10.93 15.96
N ARG A 99 -2.07 9.59 15.98
CA ARG A 99 -0.87 8.86 15.60
C ARG A 99 -0.94 8.41 14.14
N GLN A 100 -0.79 9.38 13.26
CA GLN A 100 -0.72 9.16 11.83
C GLN A 100 0.72 9.20 11.36
N GLU A 101 1.09 8.29 10.45
CA GLU A 101 2.37 8.29 9.77
C GLU A 101 2.12 8.24 8.26
N PRO A 102 2.15 9.39 7.57
CA PRO A 102 2.01 9.44 6.13
C PRO A 102 3.14 8.70 5.41
N TYR A 103 2.79 8.02 4.33
CA TYR A 103 3.73 7.39 3.42
C TYR A 103 3.38 7.76 1.97
N GLY A 104 4.01 8.81 1.47
CA GLY A 104 3.61 9.42 0.20
C GLY A 104 2.34 10.28 0.33
N ILE A 105 1.61 10.41 -0.78
CA ILE A 105 0.38 11.24 -0.88
C ILE A 105 -0.87 10.43 -0.57
N ASP A 106 -0.84 9.14 -0.83
CA ASP A 106 -1.97 8.24 -0.89
C ASP A 106 -1.98 7.15 0.18
N GLU A 107 -0.93 7.03 0.96
CA GLU A 107 -0.79 6.00 1.98
C GLU A 107 -0.57 6.59 3.38
N CYS A 108 -1.14 5.93 4.41
CA CYS A 108 -0.94 6.32 5.80
C CYS A 108 -1.04 5.13 6.74
N TRP A 109 -0.11 5.03 7.69
CA TRP A 109 -0.28 4.18 8.87
C TRP A 109 -0.99 4.94 9.98
N LEU A 110 -1.90 4.23 10.66
CA LEU A 110 -2.70 4.74 11.77
C LEU A 110 -2.54 3.80 12.96
N ASP A 111 -1.98 4.30 14.05
CA ASP A 111 -1.98 3.54 15.32
C ASP A 111 -3.27 3.88 16.08
N VAL A 112 -4.23 2.99 16.00
CA VAL A 112 -5.52 3.13 16.68
C VAL A 112 -5.57 2.32 17.99
N THR A 113 -4.42 1.93 18.52
CA THR A 113 -4.32 1.23 19.81
C THR A 113 -4.92 2.08 20.93
N GLY A 114 -5.97 1.55 21.56
CA GLY A 114 -6.67 2.26 22.64
C GLY A 114 -7.59 3.41 22.19
N SER A 115 -7.84 3.55 20.88
CA SER A 115 -8.85 4.49 20.38
C SER A 115 -10.22 4.15 20.98
N SER A 116 -10.93 5.17 21.43
CA SER A 116 -12.25 5.02 22.05
C SER A 116 -13.38 4.92 21.01
N SER A 117 -13.15 5.27 19.78
CA SER A 117 -14.19 5.32 18.74
C SER A 117 -13.74 4.60 17.45
N PRO A 118 -14.55 3.70 16.94
CA PRO A 118 -15.56 2.87 17.57
C PRO A 118 -14.94 1.75 18.43
N LYS A 119 -14.83 1.99 19.73
CA LYS A 119 -14.41 1.03 20.77
C LYS A 119 -13.06 0.32 20.57
N GLY A 120 -12.09 0.94 19.86
CA GLY A 120 -10.75 0.37 19.65
C GLY A 120 -10.70 -0.86 18.74
N ASP A 121 -11.80 -1.24 18.09
CA ASP A 121 -11.83 -2.32 17.12
C ASP A 121 -11.28 -1.82 15.78
N GLY A 122 -10.07 -2.27 15.43
CA GLY A 122 -9.41 -1.86 14.20
C GLY A 122 -10.18 -2.20 12.93
N LEU A 123 -10.95 -3.29 12.92
CA LEU A 123 -11.79 -3.65 11.77
C LEU A 123 -12.95 -2.69 11.61
N LEU A 124 -13.64 -2.34 12.68
CA LEU A 124 -14.75 -1.37 12.65
C LEU A 124 -14.26 0.02 12.25
N ILE A 125 -13.10 0.46 12.77
CA ILE A 125 -12.47 1.72 12.36
C ILE A 125 -12.14 1.70 10.85
N ALA A 126 -11.55 0.61 10.34
CA ALA A 126 -11.23 0.47 8.93
C ALA A 126 -12.48 0.51 8.03
N GLN A 127 -13.57 -0.13 8.45
CA GLN A 127 -14.86 -0.11 7.76
C GLN A 127 -15.45 1.31 7.72
N GLU A 128 -15.39 2.02 8.82
CA GLU A 128 -15.91 3.38 8.90
C GLU A 128 -15.07 4.35 8.06
N ILE A 129 -13.74 4.28 8.12
CA ILE A 129 -12.84 5.05 7.25
C ILE A 129 -13.18 4.77 5.78
N SER A 130 -13.26 3.49 5.37
CA SER A 130 -13.58 3.14 3.98
C SER A 130 -14.93 3.70 3.54
N ARG A 131 -15.96 3.62 4.40
CA ARG A 131 -17.28 4.19 4.12
C ARG A 131 -17.22 5.71 3.95
N ARG A 132 -16.50 6.41 4.84
CA ARG A 132 -16.38 7.87 4.82
C ARG A 132 -15.58 8.36 3.60
N MET A 133 -14.49 7.70 3.26
CA MET A 133 -13.71 8.01 2.05
C MET A 133 -14.60 7.97 0.80
N LYS A 134 -15.52 7.00 0.71
CA LYS A 134 -16.49 6.90 -0.38
C LYS A 134 -17.55 8.00 -0.33
N SER A 135 -18.19 8.19 0.84
CA SER A 135 -19.33 9.09 0.96
C SER A 135 -18.95 10.57 0.98
N GLU A 136 -17.78 10.92 1.52
CA GLU A 136 -17.35 12.30 1.71
C GLU A 136 -16.38 12.75 0.60
N LEU A 137 -15.50 11.85 0.11
CA LEU A 137 -14.50 12.19 -0.90
C LEU A 137 -14.75 11.54 -2.27
N GLY A 138 -15.67 10.58 -2.38
CA GLY A 138 -15.96 9.89 -3.63
C GLY A 138 -14.86 8.93 -4.09
N ILE A 139 -13.87 8.62 -3.26
CA ILE A 139 -12.74 7.72 -3.57
C ILE A 139 -12.75 6.48 -2.70
N THR A 140 -12.10 5.42 -3.16
CA THR A 140 -12.01 4.17 -2.41
C THR A 140 -10.62 3.98 -1.82
N VAL A 141 -10.55 3.25 -0.71
CA VAL A 141 -9.29 2.84 -0.06
C VAL A 141 -9.24 1.34 0.13
N SER A 142 -8.03 0.80 0.13
CA SER A 142 -7.77 -0.55 0.64
C SER A 142 -7.08 -0.43 1.99
N VAL A 143 -7.61 -1.13 3.01
CA VAL A 143 -7.13 -1.00 4.38
C VAL A 143 -6.65 -2.35 4.90
N GLY A 144 -5.42 -2.38 5.39
CA GLY A 144 -4.90 -3.51 6.16
C GLY A 144 -5.00 -3.24 7.64
N VAL A 145 -5.49 -4.20 8.42
CA VAL A 145 -5.61 -4.14 9.88
C VAL A 145 -4.70 -5.19 10.47
N SER A 146 -3.74 -4.80 11.30
CA SER A 146 -2.77 -5.73 11.86
C SER A 146 -2.24 -5.25 13.22
N PHE A 147 -1.30 -6.01 13.78
CA PHE A 147 -0.59 -5.72 15.02
C PHE A 147 0.74 -4.97 14.80
N ASN A 148 1.13 -4.75 13.55
CA ASN A 148 2.33 -3.99 13.17
C ASN A 148 2.19 -3.37 11.78
N LYS A 149 3.10 -2.45 11.44
CA LYS A 149 3.11 -1.69 10.18
C LYS A 149 3.32 -2.56 8.94
N ILE A 150 4.17 -3.57 9.03
CA ILE A 150 4.55 -4.43 7.89
C ILE A 150 3.36 -5.25 7.42
N PHE A 151 2.68 -5.94 8.34
CA PHE A 151 1.50 -6.74 8.00
C PHE A 151 0.26 -5.88 7.74
N ALA A 152 0.17 -4.67 8.31
CA ALA A 152 -0.87 -3.71 7.93
C ALA A 152 -0.70 -3.29 6.46
N LYS A 153 0.53 -2.93 6.02
CA LYS A 153 0.82 -2.62 4.61
C LYS A 153 0.56 -3.82 3.70
N LEU A 154 1.06 -4.99 4.05
CA LEU A 154 0.81 -6.22 3.30
C LEU A 154 -0.70 -6.50 3.16
N GLY A 155 -1.47 -6.25 4.23
CA GLY A 155 -2.93 -6.39 4.24
C GLY A 155 -3.63 -5.45 3.26
N SER A 156 -3.22 -4.19 3.20
CA SER A 156 -3.80 -3.21 2.26
C SER A 156 -3.54 -3.57 0.79
N ASP A 157 -2.43 -4.26 0.50
CA ASP A 157 -2.10 -4.70 -0.87
C ASP A 157 -2.73 -6.06 -1.23
N TYR A 158 -3.20 -6.83 -0.24
CA TYR A 158 -3.61 -8.23 -0.41
C TYR A 158 -4.84 -8.42 -1.33
N LYS A 159 -5.83 -7.54 -1.24
CA LYS A 159 -7.11 -7.62 -1.98
C LYS A 159 -7.54 -6.27 -2.57
N LYS A 160 -6.66 -5.59 -3.32
CA LYS A 160 -7.05 -4.35 -4.02
C LYS A 160 -7.97 -4.66 -5.20
N PRO A 161 -8.92 -3.77 -5.51
CA PRO A 161 -9.28 -2.53 -4.84
C PRO A 161 -10.35 -2.68 -3.76
N ASP A 162 -10.55 -1.59 -2.98
CA ASP A 162 -11.70 -1.37 -2.14
C ASP A 162 -11.99 -2.52 -1.16
N ALA A 163 -10.93 -2.97 -0.49
CA ALA A 163 -11.00 -4.11 0.40
C ALA A 163 -10.39 -3.80 1.78
N ILE A 164 -10.90 -4.47 2.79
CA ILE A 164 -10.33 -4.47 4.13
C ILE A 164 -9.80 -5.88 4.41
N THR A 165 -8.53 -5.96 4.78
CA THR A 165 -7.87 -7.23 5.08
C THR A 165 -7.29 -7.22 6.48
N THR A 166 -7.72 -8.16 7.30
CA THR A 166 -7.13 -8.38 8.62
C THR A 166 -5.93 -9.33 8.52
N MET A 167 -4.88 -9.04 9.30
CA MET A 167 -3.72 -9.91 9.50
C MET A 167 -3.38 -9.92 11.00
N TYR A 168 -4.27 -10.54 11.80
CA TYR A 168 -4.08 -10.66 13.24
C TYR A 168 -3.00 -11.70 13.58
N LYS A 169 -2.46 -11.64 14.80
CA LYS A 169 -1.45 -12.60 15.28
C LYS A 169 -1.88 -14.07 15.18
N SER A 170 -3.17 -14.33 15.31
CA SER A 170 -3.74 -15.69 15.21
C SER A 170 -3.76 -16.24 13.79
N GLU A 171 -3.77 -15.38 12.76
CA GLU A 171 -4.03 -15.78 11.37
C GLU A 171 -2.94 -15.39 10.35
N PHE A 172 -2.02 -14.47 10.74
CA PHE A 172 -1.05 -13.91 9.77
C PHE A 172 -0.18 -14.98 9.11
N LYS A 173 0.18 -16.05 9.83
CA LYS A 173 0.99 -17.14 9.26
C LYS A 173 0.24 -17.82 8.11
N GLN A 174 -1.05 -18.08 8.26
CA GLN A 174 -1.85 -18.72 7.22
C GLN A 174 -2.00 -17.81 5.99
N LYS A 175 -2.17 -16.49 6.21
CA LYS A 175 -2.39 -15.51 5.14
C LYS A 175 -1.09 -15.05 4.49
N ALA A 176 -0.04 -14.80 5.27
CA ALA A 176 1.17 -14.13 4.78
C ALA A 176 2.32 -15.09 4.40
N TRP A 177 2.47 -16.23 5.07
CA TRP A 177 3.68 -17.07 4.90
C TRP A 177 3.81 -17.68 3.51
N SER A 178 2.71 -17.94 2.82
CA SER A 178 2.71 -18.47 1.45
C SER A 178 2.92 -17.39 0.37
N LEU A 179 2.82 -16.11 0.74
CA LEU A 179 2.98 -15.01 -0.20
C LEU A 179 4.44 -14.86 -0.64
N PRO A 180 4.68 -14.36 -1.86
CA PRO A 180 6.02 -14.04 -2.32
C PRO A 180 6.73 -13.07 -1.37
N VAL A 181 8.02 -13.30 -1.12
CA VAL A 181 8.81 -12.37 -0.30
C VAL A 181 8.91 -10.97 -0.92
N ALA A 182 8.71 -10.88 -2.23
CA ALA A 182 8.68 -9.63 -2.98
C ALA A 182 7.48 -8.72 -2.64
N ASP A 183 6.44 -9.26 -2.00
CA ASP A 183 5.26 -8.50 -1.57
C ASP A 183 5.53 -7.71 -0.28
N LEU A 184 6.63 -7.98 0.41
CA LEU A 184 7.03 -7.19 1.57
C LEU A 184 7.57 -5.82 1.15
N LEU A 185 7.20 -4.80 1.91
CA LEU A 185 7.72 -3.45 1.75
C LEU A 185 9.26 -3.47 1.73
N TYR A 186 9.87 -2.69 0.85
CA TYR A 186 11.31 -2.60 0.60
C TYR A 186 11.98 -3.87 0.03
N VAL A 187 11.24 -4.89 -0.38
CA VAL A 187 11.78 -6.01 -1.17
C VAL A 187 11.67 -5.71 -2.66
N GLY A 188 12.56 -4.86 -3.16
CA GLY A 188 12.65 -4.57 -4.59
C GLY A 188 13.28 -5.71 -5.39
N LYS A 189 13.30 -5.57 -6.73
CA LYS A 189 13.81 -6.59 -7.67
C LYS A 189 15.21 -7.10 -7.32
N SER A 190 16.13 -6.22 -6.89
CA SER A 190 17.50 -6.59 -6.51
C SER A 190 17.52 -7.46 -5.26
N THR A 191 16.81 -7.05 -4.21
CA THR A 191 16.70 -7.82 -2.95
C THR A 191 16.05 -9.18 -3.20
N ASN A 192 14.96 -9.21 -3.99
CA ASN A 192 14.27 -10.45 -4.33
C ASN A 192 15.19 -11.46 -5.06
N ARG A 193 15.99 -10.97 -6.03
CA ARG A 193 16.98 -11.83 -6.72
C ARG A 193 18.01 -12.40 -5.75
N LYS A 194 18.53 -11.59 -4.83
CA LYS A 194 19.50 -12.07 -3.82
C LYS A 194 18.87 -13.12 -2.91
N LEU A 195 17.68 -12.88 -2.39
CA LEU A 195 16.97 -13.84 -1.54
C LEU A 195 16.71 -15.17 -2.27
N ALA A 196 16.33 -15.10 -3.55
CA ALA A 196 16.09 -16.30 -4.37
C ALA A 196 17.34 -17.20 -4.52
N LEU A 197 18.56 -16.64 -4.53
CA LEU A 197 19.81 -17.41 -4.56
C LEU A 197 19.99 -18.29 -3.32
N PHE A 198 19.38 -17.93 -2.21
CA PHE A 198 19.39 -18.69 -0.94
C PHE A 198 18.13 -19.53 -0.73
N GLY A 199 17.31 -19.69 -1.78
CA GLY A 199 16.07 -20.46 -1.71
C GLY A 199 14.93 -19.75 -0.98
N ILE A 200 15.09 -18.48 -0.60
CA ILE A 200 14.08 -17.67 0.09
C ILE A 200 13.17 -17.05 -0.96
N LYS A 201 11.98 -17.63 -1.15
CA LYS A 201 10.98 -17.21 -2.15
C LYS A 201 9.72 -16.66 -1.51
N THR A 202 9.37 -17.15 -0.33
CA THR A 202 8.15 -16.75 0.39
C THR A 202 8.49 -15.99 1.67
N ILE A 203 7.48 -15.30 2.22
CA ILE A 203 7.58 -14.64 3.52
C ILE A 203 7.88 -15.68 4.62
N GLY A 204 7.29 -16.87 4.51
CA GLY A 204 7.56 -17.98 5.43
C GLY A 204 9.00 -18.51 5.35
N ASP A 205 9.62 -18.53 4.15
CA ASP A 205 11.03 -18.88 4.01
C ASP A 205 11.92 -17.84 4.69
N LEU A 206 11.63 -16.55 4.47
CA LEU A 206 12.34 -15.45 5.13
C LEU A 206 12.21 -15.54 6.66
N ALA A 207 11.03 -15.86 7.17
CA ALA A 207 10.78 -16.00 8.61
C ALA A 207 11.56 -17.17 9.25
N ARG A 208 11.91 -18.20 8.48
CA ARG A 208 12.71 -19.36 8.91
C ARG A 208 14.21 -19.22 8.63
N ALA A 209 14.61 -18.28 7.78
CA ALA A 209 15.99 -18.09 7.38
C ALA A 209 16.89 -17.75 8.58
N ASP A 210 18.16 -18.16 8.50
CA ASP A 210 19.16 -17.83 9.49
C ASP A 210 19.55 -16.33 9.42
N GLU A 211 19.70 -15.68 10.58
CA GLU A 211 20.02 -14.27 10.68
C GLU A 211 21.41 -13.94 10.14
N ASP A 212 22.38 -14.79 10.42
CA ASP A 212 23.77 -14.60 9.98
C ASP A 212 23.86 -14.69 8.45
N VAL A 213 23.07 -15.59 7.85
CA VAL A 213 22.94 -15.70 6.39
C VAL A 213 22.35 -14.42 5.80
N LEU A 214 21.28 -13.89 6.40
CA LEU A 214 20.68 -12.65 5.92
C LEU A 214 21.62 -11.45 6.04
N ASN A 215 22.33 -11.34 7.17
CA ASN A 215 23.26 -10.24 7.44
C ASN A 215 24.49 -10.27 6.52
N SER A 216 25.07 -11.46 6.29
CA SER A 216 26.27 -11.61 5.44
C SER A 216 25.98 -11.24 3.97
N HIS A 217 24.76 -11.46 3.48
CA HIS A 217 24.42 -11.30 2.07
C HIS A 217 23.63 -10.02 1.74
N LEU A 218 22.90 -9.49 2.71
CA LEU A 218 22.09 -8.25 2.54
C LEU A 218 22.69 -7.03 3.25
N GLY A 219 23.77 -7.20 4.03
CA GLY A 219 24.40 -6.13 4.80
C GLY A 219 23.40 -5.50 5.79
N LYS A 220 23.39 -4.15 5.91
CA LYS A 220 22.45 -3.43 6.79
C LYS A 220 20.99 -3.81 6.56
N MET A 221 20.62 -4.16 5.32
CA MET A 221 19.27 -4.62 4.99
C MET A 221 19.00 -6.01 5.60
N GLY A 222 20.00 -6.83 5.83
CA GLY A 222 19.86 -8.11 6.52
C GLY A 222 19.37 -7.96 7.95
N SER A 223 19.93 -6.99 8.70
CA SER A 223 19.50 -6.70 10.07
C SER A 223 18.05 -6.21 10.12
N ILE A 224 17.64 -5.32 9.20
CA ILE A 224 16.26 -4.87 9.08
C ILE A 224 15.33 -6.05 8.77
N ARG A 225 15.71 -6.95 7.85
CA ARG A 225 14.95 -8.16 7.51
C ARG A 225 14.91 -9.17 8.65
N SER A 226 15.97 -9.25 9.44
CA SER A 226 16.00 -10.00 10.67
C SER A 226 15.02 -9.48 11.72
N GLU A 227 14.87 -8.16 11.83
CA GLU A 227 13.84 -7.54 12.69
C GLU A 227 12.42 -7.81 12.17
N GLU A 228 12.19 -7.75 10.86
CA GLU A 228 10.92 -8.17 10.24
C GLU A 228 10.62 -9.65 10.52
N ARG A 229 11.63 -10.52 10.53
CA ARG A 229 11.54 -11.91 10.98
C ARG A 229 11.15 -12.03 12.46
N ARG A 230 11.75 -11.20 13.34
CA ARG A 230 11.41 -11.15 14.78
C ARG A 230 9.98 -10.66 15.01
N VAL A 231 9.48 -9.79 14.17
CA VAL A 231 8.08 -9.35 14.17
C VAL A 231 7.11 -10.52 13.98
N GLY A 232 7.54 -11.59 13.32
CA GLY A 232 6.83 -12.87 13.30
C GLY A 232 6.89 -13.66 14.61
N LYS A 233 7.78 -13.31 15.55
CA LYS A 233 7.92 -13.99 16.86
C LYS A 233 7.55 -13.07 18.03
N GLU A 234 7.98 -11.80 18.05
CA GLU A 234 7.68 -10.84 19.13
C GLU A 234 7.72 -9.41 18.60
N CYS A 235 6.57 -8.77 18.45
CA CYS A 235 6.52 -7.39 17.96
C CYS A 235 6.81 -6.38 19.06
N ARG A 236 8.01 -5.84 19.07
CA ARG A 236 8.34 -4.54 19.68
C ARG A 236 8.83 -3.60 18.59
N SER A 237 8.02 -3.30 17.58
CA SER A 237 8.35 -2.20 16.68
C SER A 237 8.22 -0.89 17.44
N ARG A 238 9.33 -0.21 17.69
CA ARG A 238 9.31 1.18 18.11
C ARG A 238 8.69 1.99 16.97
N TRP A 239 7.68 2.77 17.29
CA TRP A 239 7.25 3.87 16.46
C TRP A 239 8.44 4.82 16.34
N SER A 240 9.10 4.84 15.21
CA SER A 240 10.21 5.74 14.93
C SER A 240 9.84 6.60 13.74
N PRO A 241 9.92 7.93 13.86
CA PRO A 241 9.68 8.84 12.73
C PRO A 241 10.83 8.85 11.69
N TYR A 242 11.87 8.02 11.86
CA TYR A 242 13.08 8.04 11.04
C TYR A 242 13.49 6.66 10.50
N HIS A 243 12.53 5.87 9.98
CA HIS A 243 12.91 4.67 9.21
C HIS A 243 12.04 4.53 7.98
#